data_73022355d55e46dd328fbe6b07b8971f
#
_entry.id   73022355d55e46dd328fbe6b07b8971f
#
_cell.length_a   1.000
_cell.length_b   1.000
_cell.length_c   1.000
_cell.angle_alpha   90.00
_cell.angle_beta   90.00
_cell.angle_gamma   90.00
#
_symmetry.space_group_name_H-M   'P 1'
#
loop_
_entity.id
_entity.type
_entity.pdbx_description
1 polymer ?
#
loop_
_entity_poly.entity_id
_entity_poly.type
_entity_poly.pdbx_seq_one_letter_code
_entity_poly.pdbx_strand_id
1 'polypeptide(L)'
;MNYFGNLTTVAEIKVHYRRLYMRYHPDRGGNTATMQEINAQYHSALSCCDGQTYRGTDQASHTYHYYAHVEQAVMDKIGEIIALGMDNVDIRLIGHWVWVTGDTRRYARQLGKHGLQLRWHPKRKAWYWHLPSKRKYHFNSHVDLDDLAATYGYQNFESYKRPSIG
;
A
#
# COMPACT_ATOMS: atom_id res chain seq x y z
N MET A 1 2.85 -14.19 19.61
CA MET A 1 2.08 -13.02 20.10
C MET A 1 0.88 -12.82 19.15
N ASN A 2 -0.33 -12.53 19.68
CA ASN A 2 -1.49 -12.32 18.78
C ASN A 2 -1.60 -10.83 18.44
N TYR A 3 -1.27 -10.47 17.19
CA TYR A 3 -1.25 -9.07 16.74
C TYR A 3 -2.62 -8.56 16.28
N PHE A 4 -3.54 -9.44 15.83
CA PHE A 4 -4.79 -9.03 15.18
C PHE A 4 -6.07 -9.55 15.85
N GLY A 5 -5.95 -10.20 17.03
CA GLY A 5 -7.05 -10.97 17.64
C GLY A 5 -8.33 -10.21 17.99
N ASN A 6 -8.27 -8.88 18.10
CA ASN A 6 -9.43 -8.05 18.45
C ASN A 6 -9.95 -7.21 17.26
N LEU A 7 -9.41 -7.43 16.05
CA LEU A 7 -9.76 -6.64 14.88
C LEU A 7 -10.73 -7.46 14.00
N THR A 8 -11.83 -6.84 13.62
CA THR A 8 -12.91 -7.53 12.91
C THR A 8 -13.17 -6.99 11.51
N THR A 9 -12.67 -5.79 11.20
CA THR A 9 -12.88 -5.15 9.90
C THR A 9 -11.57 -5.08 9.10
N VAL A 10 -11.71 -5.19 7.78
CA VAL A 10 -10.59 -5.04 6.83
C VAL A 10 -9.83 -3.73 7.05
N ALA A 11 -10.54 -2.63 7.30
CA ALA A 11 -9.94 -1.31 7.50
C ALA A 11 -9.06 -1.28 8.76
N GLU A 12 -9.55 -1.78 9.89
CA GLU A 12 -8.80 -1.86 11.14
C GLU A 12 -7.56 -2.74 11.01
N ILE A 13 -7.71 -3.92 10.38
CA ILE A 13 -6.60 -4.86 10.16
C ILE A 13 -5.51 -4.19 9.31
N LYS A 14 -5.87 -3.51 8.20
CA LYS A 14 -4.91 -2.83 7.33
C LYS A 14 -4.21 -1.65 8.02
N VAL A 15 -4.95 -0.84 8.78
CA VAL A 15 -4.35 0.28 9.54
C VAL A 15 -3.39 -0.25 10.62
N HIS A 16 -3.78 -1.31 11.31
CA HIS A 16 -2.93 -1.91 12.34
C HIS A 16 -1.67 -2.55 11.76
N TYR A 17 -1.83 -3.32 10.66
CA TYR A 17 -0.70 -3.90 9.94
C TYR A 17 0.32 -2.84 9.50
N ARG A 18 -0.15 -1.70 8.96
CA ARG A 18 0.74 -0.60 8.60
C ARG A 18 1.60 -0.12 9.77
N ARG A 19 1.01 0.04 10.97
CA ARG A 19 1.75 0.44 12.17
C ARG A 19 2.82 -0.59 12.54
N LEU A 20 2.47 -1.87 12.48
CA LEU A 20 3.40 -2.96 12.75
C LEU A 20 4.51 -3.03 11.69
N TYR A 21 4.16 -2.89 10.42
CA TYR A 21 5.10 -2.85 9.30
C TYR A 21 6.14 -1.73 9.49
N MET A 22 5.69 -0.52 9.78
CA MET A 22 6.57 0.63 9.99
C MET A 22 7.49 0.46 11.21
N ARG A 23 7.08 -0.32 12.20
CA ARG A 23 7.85 -0.56 13.44
C ARG A 23 8.82 -1.74 13.32
N TYR A 24 8.43 -2.81 12.64
CA TYR A 24 9.14 -4.09 12.68
C TYR A 24 9.79 -4.49 11.36
N HIS A 25 9.67 -3.67 10.30
CA HIS A 25 10.28 -3.98 9.01
C HIS A 25 11.82 -4.01 9.11
N PRO A 26 12.50 -5.03 8.56
CA PRO A 26 13.96 -5.18 8.64
C PRO A 26 14.74 -3.96 8.14
N ASP A 27 14.30 -3.33 7.05
CA ASP A 27 14.92 -2.13 6.48
C ASP A 27 14.86 -0.90 7.41
N ARG A 28 14.06 -0.98 8.47
CA ARG A 28 13.92 0.05 9.51
C ARG A 28 14.54 -0.38 10.85
N GLY A 29 15.37 -1.41 10.83
CA GLY A 29 16.01 -1.95 12.03
C GLY A 29 15.15 -2.93 12.82
N GLY A 30 14.05 -3.41 12.24
CA GLY A 30 13.19 -4.42 12.85
C GLY A 30 13.73 -5.84 12.67
N ASN A 31 13.02 -6.81 13.26
CA ASN A 31 13.40 -8.22 13.23
C ASN A 31 12.62 -8.98 12.15
N THR A 32 13.34 -9.68 11.27
CA THR A 32 12.77 -10.45 10.16
C THR A 32 11.78 -11.54 10.63
N ALA A 33 12.12 -12.28 11.68
CA ALA A 33 11.26 -13.34 12.21
C ALA A 33 9.94 -12.77 12.76
N THR A 34 10.02 -11.65 13.49
CA THR A 34 8.83 -10.93 13.97
C THR A 34 7.97 -10.43 12.81
N MET A 35 8.59 -9.90 11.77
CA MET A 35 7.85 -9.41 10.60
C MET A 35 7.18 -10.55 9.82
N GLN A 36 7.82 -11.70 9.72
CA GLN A 36 7.22 -12.90 9.11
C GLN A 36 5.99 -13.38 9.91
N GLU A 37 6.05 -13.39 11.23
CA GLU A 37 4.92 -13.73 12.09
C GLU A 37 3.75 -12.74 11.92
N ILE A 38 4.06 -11.43 11.88
CA ILE A 38 3.07 -10.38 11.63
C ILE A 38 2.41 -10.58 10.25
N ASN A 39 3.19 -10.87 9.21
CA ASN A 39 2.68 -11.11 7.86
C ASN A 39 1.73 -12.33 7.83
N ALA A 40 2.11 -13.43 8.45
CA ALA A 40 1.27 -14.63 8.51
C ALA A 40 -0.06 -14.37 9.21
N GLN A 41 -0.04 -13.66 10.34
CA GLN A 41 -1.25 -13.30 11.09
C GLN A 41 -2.10 -12.27 10.32
N TYR A 42 -1.49 -11.33 9.61
CA TYR A 42 -2.19 -10.37 8.75
C TYR A 42 -3.00 -11.07 7.66
N HIS A 43 -2.37 -12.00 6.93
CA HIS A 43 -3.04 -12.77 5.89
C HIS A 43 -4.17 -13.63 6.47
N SER A 44 -3.97 -14.24 7.63
CA SER A 44 -5.01 -14.99 8.33
C SER A 44 -6.19 -14.11 8.73
N ALA A 45 -5.93 -12.94 9.31
CA ALA A 45 -6.98 -12.00 9.71
C ALA A 45 -7.79 -11.49 8.50
N LEU A 46 -7.13 -11.14 7.39
CA LEU A 46 -7.83 -10.70 6.18
C LEU A 46 -8.64 -11.83 5.53
N SER A 47 -8.16 -13.06 5.56
CA SER A 47 -8.91 -14.21 5.00
C SER A 47 -10.22 -14.47 5.77
N CYS A 48 -10.25 -14.18 7.06
CA CYS A 48 -11.48 -14.25 7.86
C CYS A 48 -12.49 -13.15 7.50
N CYS A 49 -12.05 -12.09 6.81
CA CYS A 49 -12.92 -11.01 6.34
C CYS A 49 -13.44 -11.23 4.91
N ASP A 50 -13.09 -12.33 4.24
CA ASP A 50 -13.55 -12.59 2.88
C ASP A 50 -15.07 -12.68 2.82
N GLY A 51 -15.66 -11.99 1.84
CA GLY A 51 -17.12 -11.88 1.70
C GLY A 51 -17.79 -10.83 2.62
N GLN A 52 -17.06 -10.17 3.51
CA GLN A 52 -17.64 -9.09 4.33
C GLN A 52 -18.05 -7.90 3.45
N THR A 53 -19.24 -7.35 3.73
CA THR A 53 -19.70 -6.13 3.09
C THR A 53 -19.40 -4.91 3.95
N TYR A 54 -19.02 -3.82 3.32
CA TYR A 54 -18.81 -2.53 3.98
C TYR A 54 -19.39 -1.40 3.14
N ARG A 55 -19.71 -0.29 3.78
CA ARG A 55 -20.19 0.90 3.09
C ARG A 55 -19.00 1.78 2.74
N GLY A 56 -18.81 2.04 1.46
CA GLY A 56 -17.78 2.95 0.99
C GLY A 56 -18.11 4.42 1.27
N THR A 57 -17.15 5.31 1.08
CA THR A 57 -17.36 6.78 1.16
C THR A 57 -18.27 7.29 0.05
N ASP A 58 -18.41 6.54 -1.04
CA ASP A 58 -19.38 6.74 -2.13
C ASP A 58 -20.80 6.33 -1.75
N GLN A 59 -21.06 5.95 -0.48
CA GLN A 59 -22.33 5.43 0.05
C GLN A 59 -22.79 4.09 -0.58
N ALA A 60 -22.01 3.51 -1.50
CA ALA A 60 -22.29 2.21 -2.07
C ALA A 60 -21.87 1.06 -1.14
N SER A 61 -22.51 -0.08 -1.30
CA SER A 61 -22.13 -1.32 -0.62
C SER A 61 -21.05 -2.03 -1.44
N HIS A 62 -19.93 -2.34 -0.81
CA HIS A 62 -18.82 -3.06 -1.40
C HIS A 62 -18.60 -4.37 -0.67
N THR A 63 -18.18 -5.41 -1.38
CA THR A 63 -17.80 -6.70 -0.81
C THR A 63 -16.29 -6.85 -0.89
N TYR A 64 -15.66 -7.16 0.23
CA TYR A 64 -14.22 -7.45 0.26
C TYR A 64 -13.98 -8.88 -0.21
N HIS A 65 -13.04 -9.06 -1.11
CA HIS A 65 -12.54 -10.35 -1.54
C HIS A 65 -11.06 -10.48 -1.23
N TYR A 66 -10.74 -11.49 -0.45
CA TYR A 66 -9.35 -11.77 -0.09
C TYR A 66 -8.64 -12.57 -1.18
N TYR A 67 -7.53 -12.03 -1.63
CA TYR A 67 -6.60 -12.70 -2.54
C TYR A 67 -5.19 -12.60 -2.00
N ALA A 68 -4.69 -13.67 -1.36
CA ALA A 68 -3.40 -13.68 -0.69
C ALA A 68 -2.25 -13.17 -1.58
N HIS A 69 -2.21 -13.59 -2.85
CA HIS A 69 -1.17 -13.16 -3.80
C HIS A 69 -1.24 -11.66 -4.14
N VAL A 70 -2.45 -11.06 -4.12
CA VAL A 70 -2.63 -9.62 -4.39
C VAL A 70 -2.14 -8.82 -3.19
N GLU A 71 -2.57 -9.17 -1.99
CA GLU A 71 -2.17 -8.47 -0.77
C GLU A 71 -0.65 -8.57 -0.56
N GLN A 72 -0.07 -9.75 -0.76
CA GLN A 72 1.38 -9.93 -0.65
C GLN A 72 2.15 -9.10 -1.69
N ALA A 73 1.75 -9.16 -2.95
CA ALA A 73 2.44 -8.43 -4.02
C ALA A 73 2.36 -6.90 -3.85
N VAL A 74 1.25 -6.38 -3.32
CA VAL A 74 1.11 -4.96 -2.98
C VAL A 74 2.08 -4.57 -1.87
N MET A 75 2.18 -5.37 -0.81
CA MET A 75 3.07 -5.09 0.31
C MET A 75 4.55 -5.22 -0.08
N ASP A 76 4.89 -6.21 -0.89
CA ASP A 76 6.25 -6.36 -1.44
C ASP A 76 6.64 -5.14 -2.26
N LYS A 77 5.73 -4.65 -3.12
CA LYS A 77 5.96 -3.44 -3.93
C LYS A 77 6.15 -2.19 -3.06
N ILE A 78 5.36 -2.02 -2.02
CA ILE A 78 5.52 -0.90 -1.07
C ILE A 78 6.88 -1.01 -0.36
N GLY A 79 7.29 -2.21 0.06
CA GLY A 79 8.60 -2.45 0.64
C GLY A 79 9.75 -2.06 -0.29
N GLU A 80 9.70 -2.48 -1.56
CA GLU A 80 10.69 -2.10 -2.58
C GLU A 80 10.78 -0.58 -2.75
N ILE A 81 9.65 0.13 -2.75
CA ILE A 81 9.61 1.59 -2.88
C ILE A 81 10.21 2.26 -1.63
N ILE A 82 9.85 1.79 -0.44
CA ILE A 82 10.40 2.30 0.83
C ILE A 82 11.92 2.10 0.89
N ALA A 83 12.42 0.95 0.43
CA ALA A 83 13.84 0.62 0.43
C ALA A 83 14.70 1.55 -0.42
N LEU A 84 14.12 2.29 -1.38
CA LEU A 84 14.82 3.34 -2.12
C LEU A 84 15.24 4.53 -1.22
N GLY A 85 14.65 4.70 -0.04
CA GLY A 85 15.00 5.75 0.91
C GLY A 85 14.83 7.17 0.35
N MET A 86 13.73 7.41 -0.38
CA MET A 86 13.46 8.68 -1.06
C MET A 86 13.00 9.77 -0.08
N ASP A 87 13.55 10.97 -0.23
CA ASP A 87 13.15 12.14 0.57
C ASP A 87 11.97 12.88 -0.08
N ASN A 88 11.08 13.42 0.74
CA ASN A 88 9.92 14.22 0.32
C ASN A 88 9.01 13.50 -0.69
N VAL A 89 8.82 12.21 -0.48
CA VAL A 89 7.98 11.34 -1.31
C VAL A 89 6.91 10.71 -0.44
N ASP A 90 5.67 10.79 -0.91
CA ASP A 90 4.50 10.17 -0.29
C ASP A 90 4.13 8.90 -1.02
N ILE A 91 3.89 7.83 -0.27
CA ILE A 91 3.44 6.54 -0.79
C ILE A 91 2.02 6.31 -0.28
N ARG A 92 1.07 6.19 -1.20
CA ARG A 92 -0.35 5.95 -0.88
C ARG A 92 -0.81 4.62 -1.49
N LEU A 93 -1.44 3.80 -0.66
CA LEU A 93 -2.19 2.63 -1.12
C LEU A 93 -3.67 2.98 -1.17
N ILE A 94 -4.26 2.97 -2.37
CA ILE A 94 -5.67 3.22 -2.61
C ILE A 94 -6.27 1.97 -3.26
N GLY A 95 -7.11 1.25 -2.53
CA GLY A 95 -7.52 -0.10 -2.93
C GLY A 95 -6.31 -1.04 -3.03
N HIS A 96 -6.02 -1.55 -4.23
CA HIS A 96 -4.81 -2.34 -4.54
C HIS A 96 -3.83 -1.61 -5.46
N TRP A 97 -3.96 -0.29 -5.55
CA TRP A 97 -3.08 0.58 -6.34
C TRP A 97 -2.11 1.33 -5.45
N VAL A 98 -0.83 1.21 -5.75
CA VAL A 98 0.22 1.96 -5.07
C VAL A 98 0.51 3.22 -5.86
N TRP A 99 0.41 4.37 -5.21
CA TRP A 99 0.67 5.68 -5.77
C TRP A 99 1.85 6.34 -5.07
N VAL A 100 2.72 6.97 -5.86
CA VAL A 100 3.91 7.67 -5.34
C VAL A 100 3.90 9.09 -5.86
N THR A 101 3.88 10.05 -4.95
CA THR A 101 3.81 11.49 -5.22
C THR A 101 4.95 12.24 -4.53
N GLY A 102 5.04 13.54 -4.70
CA GLY A 102 6.07 14.37 -4.09
C GLY A 102 7.26 14.59 -5.02
N ASP A 103 8.46 14.77 -4.45
CA ASP A 103 9.69 15.07 -5.21
C ASP A 103 10.28 13.79 -5.84
N THR A 104 9.54 13.22 -6.79
CA THR A 104 9.90 11.95 -7.46
C THR A 104 10.81 12.12 -8.67
N ARG A 105 11.06 13.36 -9.14
CA ARG A 105 11.77 13.61 -10.40
C ARG A 105 13.17 13.01 -10.42
N ARG A 106 13.92 13.15 -9.32
CA ARG A 106 15.28 12.60 -9.19
C ARG A 106 15.32 11.07 -9.11
N TYR A 107 14.19 10.46 -8.78
CA TYR A 107 14.04 9.00 -8.64
C TYR A 107 13.34 8.35 -9.84
N ALA A 108 13.07 9.11 -10.92
CA ALA A 108 12.30 8.63 -12.07
C ALA A 108 12.88 7.38 -12.72
N ARG A 109 14.22 7.22 -12.74
CA ARG A 109 14.89 6.03 -13.27
C ARG A 109 14.64 4.80 -12.40
N GLN A 110 14.72 4.96 -11.06
CA GLN A 110 14.50 3.87 -10.10
C GLN A 110 13.01 3.47 -10.04
N LEU A 111 12.10 4.44 -10.12
CA LEU A 111 10.65 4.17 -10.10
C LEU A 111 10.16 3.58 -11.42
N GLY A 112 10.67 4.06 -12.54
CA GLY A 112 10.18 3.74 -13.88
C GLY A 112 10.58 2.36 -14.41
N LYS A 113 10.54 2.22 -15.74
CA LYS A 113 10.73 0.97 -16.49
C LYS A 113 12.04 0.23 -16.17
N HIS A 114 13.11 0.96 -15.86
CA HIS A 114 14.43 0.38 -15.59
C HIS A 114 14.68 0.05 -14.10
N GLY A 115 13.70 0.31 -13.25
CA GLY A 115 13.74 0.03 -11.81
C GLY A 115 12.52 -0.75 -11.36
N LEU A 116 11.69 -0.15 -10.51
CA LEU A 116 10.54 -0.80 -9.90
C LEU A 116 9.32 -0.96 -10.82
N GLN A 117 9.42 -0.54 -12.07
CA GLN A 117 8.40 -0.69 -13.12
C GLN A 117 7.07 0.02 -12.81
N LEU A 118 7.10 1.12 -12.06
CA LEU A 118 5.95 2.00 -11.92
C LEU A 118 5.71 2.74 -13.23
N ARG A 119 4.46 3.17 -13.43
CA ARG A 119 4.04 3.97 -14.57
C ARG A 119 3.77 5.41 -14.14
N TRP A 120 4.16 6.38 -14.96
CA TRP A 120 3.87 7.79 -14.70
C TRP A 120 2.47 8.17 -15.20
N HIS A 121 1.71 8.85 -14.33
CA HIS A 121 0.40 9.42 -14.68
C HIS A 121 0.50 10.94 -14.77
N PRO A 122 0.56 11.54 -15.96
CA PRO A 122 0.89 12.97 -16.12
C PRO A 122 -0.16 13.91 -15.51
N LYS A 123 -1.46 13.61 -15.63
CA LYS A 123 -2.53 14.45 -15.08
C LYS A 123 -2.51 14.46 -13.54
N ARG A 124 -2.22 13.34 -12.89
CA ARG A 124 -2.14 13.22 -11.43
C ARG A 124 -0.75 13.56 -10.86
N LYS A 125 0.22 13.77 -11.76
CA LYS A 125 1.63 14.00 -11.38
C LYS A 125 2.14 12.96 -10.36
N ALA A 126 1.82 11.69 -10.60
CA ALA A 126 2.08 10.58 -9.71
C ALA A 126 2.59 9.35 -10.46
N TRP A 127 3.46 8.59 -9.85
CA TRP A 127 3.78 7.24 -10.28
C TRP A 127 2.77 6.27 -9.68
N TYR A 128 2.44 5.22 -10.42
CA TYR A 128 1.52 4.20 -9.94
C TYR A 128 1.96 2.79 -10.32
N TRP A 129 1.53 1.86 -9.50
CA TRP A 129 1.69 0.44 -9.74
C TRP A 129 0.44 -0.31 -9.28
N HIS A 130 0.07 -1.33 -10.00
CA HIS A 130 -0.94 -2.33 -9.61
C HIS A 130 -0.59 -3.66 -10.25
N LEU A 131 -1.06 -4.75 -9.66
CA LEU A 131 -0.93 -6.06 -10.29
C LEU A 131 -1.65 -6.07 -11.64
N PRO A 132 -1.05 -6.72 -12.67
CA PRO A 132 -1.74 -6.94 -13.93
C PRO A 132 -3.09 -7.64 -13.70
N SER A 133 -4.15 -7.05 -14.16
CA SER A 133 -5.51 -7.60 -14.10
C SER A 133 -6.00 -7.87 -15.52
N LYS A 134 -6.75 -8.97 -15.72
CA LYS A 134 -7.45 -9.24 -16.98
C LYS A 134 -8.57 -8.22 -17.25
N ARG A 135 -9.07 -7.55 -16.20
CA ARG A 135 -10.05 -6.45 -16.34
C ARG A 135 -9.32 -5.15 -16.60
N LYS A 136 -9.68 -4.46 -17.68
CA LYS A 136 -9.25 -3.08 -17.92
C LYS A 136 -10.01 -2.18 -16.95
N TYR A 137 -9.32 -1.68 -15.92
CA TYR A 137 -9.89 -0.65 -15.06
C TYR A 137 -9.79 0.69 -15.79
N HIS A 138 -10.91 1.23 -16.20
CA HIS A 138 -11.00 2.59 -16.70
C HIS A 138 -11.24 3.52 -15.51
N PHE A 139 -10.16 3.98 -14.88
CA PHE A 139 -10.30 5.12 -13.97
C PHE A 139 -10.65 6.36 -14.78
N ASN A 140 -11.71 7.04 -14.38
CA ASN A 140 -12.00 8.35 -14.93
C ASN A 140 -10.78 9.25 -14.70
N SER A 141 -10.14 9.69 -15.77
CA SER A 141 -8.90 10.48 -15.72
C SER A 141 -9.09 11.87 -15.11
N HIS A 142 -10.33 12.26 -14.82
CA HIS A 142 -10.70 13.54 -14.20
C HIS A 142 -10.80 13.47 -12.67
N VAL A 143 -10.83 12.28 -12.08
CA VAL A 143 -10.87 12.11 -10.62
C VAL A 143 -9.45 12.20 -10.09
N ASP A 144 -9.20 13.06 -9.12
CA ASP A 144 -7.87 13.19 -8.50
C ASP A 144 -7.58 12.08 -7.47
N LEU A 145 -6.37 12.10 -6.88
CA LEU A 145 -5.98 11.07 -5.93
C LEU A 145 -6.72 11.18 -4.59
N ASP A 146 -7.09 12.38 -4.18
CA ASP A 146 -7.79 12.60 -2.92
C ASP A 146 -9.23 12.12 -3.03
N ASP A 147 -9.88 12.33 -4.18
CA ASP A 147 -11.21 11.77 -4.48
C ASP A 147 -11.20 10.23 -4.55
N LEU A 148 -10.17 9.66 -5.17
CA LEU A 148 -10.00 8.20 -5.18
C LEU A 148 -9.77 7.65 -3.77
N ALA A 149 -8.96 8.34 -2.97
CA ALA A 149 -8.71 7.98 -1.59
C ALA A 149 -9.98 8.05 -0.75
N ALA A 150 -10.80 9.08 -0.95
CA ALA A 150 -12.09 9.22 -0.29
C ALA A 150 -13.06 8.09 -0.67
N THR A 151 -13.07 7.68 -1.94
CA THR A 151 -13.97 6.63 -2.44
C THR A 151 -13.58 5.23 -1.98
N TYR A 152 -12.30 4.88 -2.08
CA TYR A 152 -11.82 3.49 -1.87
C TYR A 152 -11.10 3.28 -0.55
N GLY A 153 -10.93 4.34 0.25
CA GLY A 153 -10.06 4.32 1.42
C GLY A 153 -8.58 4.33 1.03
N TYR A 154 -7.72 4.82 1.92
CA TYR A 154 -6.30 4.89 1.65
C TYR A 154 -5.45 4.62 2.89
N GLN A 155 -4.19 4.25 2.65
CA GLN A 155 -3.15 4.13 3.66
C GLN A 155 -1.90 4.87 3.16
N ASN A 156 -1.31 5.69 4.02
CA ASN A 156 -0.06 6.36 3.75
C ASN A 156 1.10 5.57 4.35
N PHE A 157 2.18 5.44 3.59
CA PHE A 157 3.47 4.91 4.04
C PHE A 157 4.50 6.00 3.88
N GLU A 158 5.29 6.23 4.92
CA GLU A 158 6.39 7.18 4.87
C GLU A 158 7.59 6.53 4.19
N SER A 159 8.25 7.27 3.28
CA SER A 159 9.55 6.88 2.79
C SER A 159 10.57 6.97 3.94
N TYR A 160 11.54 6.06 3.95
CA TYR A 160 12.58 6.03 4.98
C TYR A 160 13.48 7.26 4.84
N LYS A 161 13.45 8.17 5.81
CA LYS A 161 14.54 9.12 6.00
C LYS A 161 15.68 8.38 6.70
N ARG A 162 16.77 8.11 5.98
CA ARG A 162 18.02 7.75 6.67
C ARG A 162 18.36 8.87 7.65
N PRO A 163 18.65 8.56 8.94
CA PRO A 163 19.19 9.57 9.82
C PRO A 163 20.48 10.10 9.15
N SER A 164 20.54 11.41 8.96
CA SER A 164 21.77 12.07 8.52
C SER A 164 22.83 11.73 9.56
N ILE A 165 23.83 10.97 9.15
CA ILE A 165 25.05 10.78 9.93
C ILE A 165 25.71 12.15 9.91
N GLY A 166 25.56 12.89 11.02
CA GLY A 166 26.29 14.11 11.27
C GLY A 166 27.77 13.79 11.54
#